data_7be3cf58790c14b46822b3897e3a205e
#
_entry.id   7be3cf58790c14b46822b3897e3a205e
#
_cell.length_a   1.000
_cell.length_b   1.000
_cell.length_c   1.000
_cell.angle_alpha   90.00
_cell.angle_beta   90.00
_cell.angle_gamma   90.00
#
_symmetry.space_group_name_H-M   'P 1'
#
loop_
_entity.id
_entity.type
_entity.pdbx_description
1 polymer ?
#
loop_
_entity_poly.entity_id
_entity_poly.type
_entity_poly.pdbx_seq_one_letter_code
_entity_poly.pdbx_strand_id
1 'polypeptide(L)'
;WPSDAEVDALVAKSVKPEQFRQVYIPMFDLGAIEEAKSPLYNWRPQSTYIRRPPYWEGALAGERSLTAMRPLAVLGDNITTDHLSPSNAIMMDSAAGEYLHKMGLPEEDFNSYATHRGDHLTAQRATFANPKLLNEMVRKEDGKIKQGSLARIEPEGKVTRMWEAIETYMERKQPLIII
;
A
#
# COMPACT_ATOMS: atom_id res chain seq x y z
N TRP A 1 7.99 -38.55 11.12
CA TRP A 1 8.89 -37.82 10.20
C TRP A 1 9.38 -38.78 9.12
N PRO A 2 9.37 -38.42 7.82
CA PRO A 2 9.83 -39.29 6.75
C PRO A 2 11.31 -39.56 6.88
N SER A 3 11.75 -40.75 6.43
CA SER A 3 13.17 -41.13 6.34
C SER A 3 13.85 -40.43 5.17
N ASP A 4 15.18 -40.30 5.22
CA ASP A 4 15.97 -39.69 4.14
C ASP A 4 15.75 -40.44 2.80
N ALA A 5 15.65 -41.77 2.84
CA ALA A 5 15.40 -42.57 1.66
C ALA A 5 14.01 -42.27 1.01
N GLU A 6 12.98 -41.99 1.81
CA GLU A 6 11.65 -41.59 1.29
C GLU A 6 11.70 -40.19 0.69
N VAL A 7 12.44 -39.28 1.33
CA VAL A 7 12.63 -37.90 0.81
C VAL A 7 13.38 -37.96 -0.53
N ASP A 8 14.48 -38.68 -0.60
CA ASP A 8 15.30 -38.83 -1.81
C ASP A 8 14.50 -39.45 -2.98
N ALA A 9 13.69 -40.47 -2.70
CA ALA A 9 12.83 -41.09 -3.70
C ALA A 9 11.76 -40.09 -4.21
N LEU A 10 11.17 -39.28 -3.35
CA LEU A 10 10.18 -38.24 -3.72
C LEU A 10 10.84 -37.13 -4.54
N VAL A 11 12.01 -36.67 -4.14
CA VAL A 11 12.77 -35.63 -4.88
C VAL A 11 13.12 -36.13 -6.26
N ALA A 12 13.68 -37.35 -6.38
CA ALA A 12 14.04 -37.96 -7.67
C ALA A 12 12.82 -38.17 -8.59
N LYS A 13 11.64 -38.43 -8.03
CA LYS A 13 10.39 -38.54 -8.76
C LYS A 13 9.82 -37.21 -9.21
N SER A 14 9.91 -36.16 -8.36
CA SER A 14 9.22 -34.90 -8.53
C SER A 14 10.04 -33.82 -9.25
N VAL A 15 11.37 -33.82 -9.04
CA VAL A 15 12.26 -32.81 -9.62
C VAL A 15 12.89 -33.41 -10.91
N LYS A 16 12.51 -32.86 -12.05
CA LYS A 16 12.97 -33.32 -13.37
C LYS A 16 13.71 -32.22 -14.12
N PRO A 17 14.78 -32.54 -14.87
CA PRO A 17 15.51 -31.56 -15.69
C PRO A 17 14.62 -30.77 -16.67
N GLU A 18 13.57 -31.44 -17.19
CA GLU A 18 12.63 -30.86 -18.14
C GLU A 18 11.87 -29.66 -17.53
N GLN A 19 11.54 -29.73 -16.25
CA GLN A 19 10.85 -28.61 -15.54
C GLN A 19 11.71 -27.33 -15.56
N PHE A 20 13.02 -27.48 -15.37
CA PHE A 20 13.94 -26.34 -15.43
C PHE A 20 14.07 -25.81 -16.86
N ARG A 21 14.15 -26.66 -17.86
CA ARG A 21 14.19 -26.23 -19.26
C ARG A 21 12.93 -25.50 -19.68
N GLN A 22 11.76 -25.98 -19.27
CA GLN A 22 10.47 -25.33 -19.58
C GLN A 22 10.33 -23.95 -18.95
N VAL A 23 10.93 -23.70 -17.79
CA VAL A 23 10.91 -22.37 -17.14
C VAL A 23 11.86 -21.41 -17.83
N TYR A 24 13.06 -21.85 -18.18
CA TYR A 24 14.09 -20.96 -18.72
C TYR A 24 13.89 -20.57 -20.19
N ILE A 25 13.39 -21.47 -21.03
CA ILE A 25 13.19 -21.20 -22.46
C ILE A 25 12.27 -19.99 -22.69
N PRO A 26 11.06 -19.89 -22.08
CA PRO A 26 10.21 -18.72 -22.24
C PRO A 26 10.79 -17.44 -21.66
N MET A 27 11.54 -17.53 -20.56
CA MET A 27 12.14 -16.36 -19.90
C MET A 27 13.24 -15.70 -20.74
N PHE A 28 13.91 -16.48 -21.58
CA PHE A 28 15.02 -15.99 -22.42
C PHE A 28 14.62 -15.69 -23.85
N ASP A 29 13.34 -15.84 -24.21
CA ASP A 29 12.81 -15.37 -25.49
C ASP A 29 12.55 -13.85 -25.40
N LEU A 30 13.62 -13.09 -25.25
CA LEU A 30 13.58 -11.64 -25.17
C LEU A 30 13.22 -10.95 -26.50
N GLY A 31 13.14 -11.72 -27.60
CA GLY A 31 12.74 -11.20 -28.91
C GLY A 31 11.30 -10.68 -28.97
N ALA A 32 10.45 -11.09 -28.00
CA ALA A 32 9.08 -10.61 -27.88
C ALA A 32 8.89 -9.34 -27.03
N ILE A 33 9.95 -8.87 -26.34
CA ILE A 33 9.88 -7.67 -25.50
C ILE A 33 10.19 -6.46 -26.36
N GLU A 34 9.17 -5.62 -26.60
CA GLU A 34 9.40 -4.31 -27.21
C GLU A 34 10.20 -3.42 -26.24
N GLU A 35 11.44 -3.17 -26.57
CA GLU A 35 12.25 -2.21 -25.83
C GLU A 35 11.75 -0.79 -26.07
N ALA A 36 11.58 -0.03 -24.99
CA ALA A 36 11.28 1.39 -25.09
C ALA A 36 12.46 2.14 -25.72
N LYS A 37 12.24 2.76 -26.88
CA LYS A 37 13.27 3.58 -27.58
C LYS A 37 13.54 4.94 -26.92
N SER A 38 12.94 5.19 -25.78
CA SER A 38 13.08 6.45 -25.02
C SER A 38 13.98 6.25 -23.80
N PRO A 39 14.85 7.21 -23.46
CA PRO A 39 15.60 7.19 -22.21
C PRO A 39 14.72 7.35 -20.96
N LEU A 40 13.46 7.76 -21.15
CA LEU A 40 12.49 7.94 -20.09
C LEU A 40 11.49 6.77 -20.09
N TYR A 41 11.13 6.29 -18.90
CA TYR A 41 10.11 5.27 -18.74
C TYR A 41 8.75 5.77 -19.24
N ASN A 42 8.06 4.93 -20.00
CA ASN A 42 6.71 5.24 -20.49
C ASN A 42 5.66 4.96 -19.41
N TRP A 43 5.37 5.95 -18.60
CA TRP A 43 4.40 5.85 -17.51
C TRP A 43 2.98 5.60 -18.03
N ARG A 44 2.30 4.62 -17.45
CA ARG A 44 0.91 4.28 -17.76
C ARG A 44 0.00 4.75 -16.63
N PRO A 45 -0.84 5.77 -16.82
CA PRO A 45 -1.71 6.30 -15.76
C PRO A 45 -2.70 5.28 -15.19
N GLN A 46 -3.04 4.24 -15.95
CA GLN A 46 -3.97 3.19 -15.55
C GLN A 46 -3.32 2.06 -14.75
N SER A 47 -1.99 2.02 -14.65
CA SER A 47 -1.30 0.97 -13.91
C SER A 47 -1.63 1.04 -12.42
N THR A 48 -1.96 -0.12 -11.83
CA THR A 48 -2.08 -0.30 -10.37
C THR A 48 -0.81 -0.89 -9.76
N TYR A 49 0.21 -1.14 -10.58
CA TYR A 49 1.51 -1.68 -10.15
C TYR A 49 2.56 -0.60 -9.97
N ILE A 50 2.69 0.32 -10.95
CA ILE A 50 3.63 1.45 -10.92
C ILE A 50 3.07 2.66 -11.63
N ARG A 51 3.17 3.84 -11.01
CA ARG A 51 2.73 5.13 -11.55
C ARG A 51 3.79 6.20 -11.38
N ARG A 52 3.75 7.21 -12.25
CA ARG A 52 4.55 8.41 -12.05
C ARG A 52 4.13 9.09 -10.74
N PRO A 53 5.05 9.27 -9.80
CA PRO A 53 4.70 9.87 -8.52
C PRO A 53 4.46 11.38 -8.66
N PRO A 54 3.41 11.93 -8.00
CA PRO A 54 3.01 13.33 -8.16
C PRO A 54 3.95 14.32 -7.45
N TYR A 55 4.84 13.84 -6.58
CA TYR A 55 5.72 14.70 -5.80
C TYR A 55 6.89 15.29 -6.59
N TRP A 56 7.15 14.83 -7.81
CA TRP A 56 8.15 15.43 -8.70
C TRP A 56 7.84 16.89 -8.97
N GLU A 57 6.63 17.17 -9.39
CA GLU A 57 6.18 18.53 -9.69
C GLU A 57 6.16 19.37 -8.42
N GLY A 58 5.75 18.78 -7.28
CA GLY A 58 5.77 19.46 -5.98
C GLY A 58 7.17 19.79 -5.49
N ALA A 59 8.16 18.91 -5.73
CA ALA A 59 9.54 19.15 -5.35
C ALA A 59 10.17 20.27 -6.19
N LEU A 60 9.80 20.38 -7.46
CA LEU A 60 10.28 21.43 -8.36
C LEU A 60 9.61 22.80 -8.11
N ALA A 61 8.45 22.82 -7.45
CA ALA A 61 7.71 24.06 -7.18
C ALA A 61 8.25 24.88 -6.00
N GLY A 62 9.31 24.40 -5.31
CA GLY A 62 9.96 25.10 -4.20
C GLY A 62 9.40 24.74 -2.82
N GLU A 63 9.88 25.45 -1.80
CA GLU A 63 9.53 25.20 -0.40
C GLU A 63 8.04 25.53 -0.11
N ARG A 64 7.42 24.66 0.69
CA ARG A 64 6.07 24.89 1.22
C ARG A 64 6.16 25.34 2.66
N SER A 65 5.44 26.40 3.00
CA SER A 65 5.27 26.82 4.39
C SER A 65 4.44 25.78 5.15
N LEU A 66 4.99 25.25 6.24
CA LEU A 66 4.33 24.30 7.14
C LEU A 66 3.67 25.06 8.30
N THR A 67 2.66 25.85 8.00
CA THR A 67 1.93 26.67 8.98
C THR A 67 0.48 26.22 9.12
N ALA A 68 -0.12 26.48 10.27
CA ALA A 68 -1.53 26.19 10.56
C ALA A 68 -1.93 24.71 10.29
N MET A 69 -1.03 23.79 10.58
CA MET A 69 -1.26 22.36 10.39
C MET A 69 -2.23 21.81 11.44
N ARG A 70 -3.09 20.88 11.03
CA ARG A 70 -3.94 20.11 11.95
C ARG A 70 -3.37 18.73 12.21
N PRO A 71 -3.41 18.20 13.44
CA PRO A 71 -3.02 16.83 13.69
C PRO A 71 -4.04 15.87 13.05
N LEU A 72 -3.55 14.95 12.23
CA LEU A 72 -4.31 13.82 11.71
C LEU A 72 -4.30 12.66 12.70
N ALA A 73 -3.14 12.45 13.32
CA ALA A 73 -2.93 11.42 14.32
C ALA A 73 -1.92 11.89 15.37
N VAL A 74 -2.17 11.50 16.61
CA VAL A 74 -1.23 11.54 17.72
C VAL A 74 -0.99 10.10 18.14
N LEU A 75 0.24 9.65 17.98
CA LEU A 75 0.64 8.26 18.15
C LEU A 75 1.52 8.12 19.38
N GLY A 76 1.31 7.07 20.15
CA GLY A 76 2.15 6.76 21.31
C GLY A 76 3.49 6.14 20.90
N ASP A 77 4.22 5.66 21.90
CA ASP A 77 5.50 4.98 21.71
C ASP A 77 5.37 3.65 20.97
N ASN A 78 6.50 3.12 20.50
CA ASN A 78 6.62 1.82 19.81
C ASN A 78 5.88 1.73 18.46
N ILE A 79 5.75 2.83 17.75
CA ILE A 79 5.28 2.83 16.37
C ILE A 79 6.39 2.32 15.45
N THR A 80 6.04 1.38 14.59
CA THR A 80 6.92 0.79 13.58
C THR A 80 6.43 1.12 12.18
N THR A 81 7.25 0.78 11.18
CA THR A 81 6.87 0.92 9.76
C THR A 81 5.62 0.12 9.40
N ASP A 82 5.34 -0.99 10.09
CA ASP A 82 4.12 -1.79 9.86
C ASP A 82 2.83 -1.07 10.28
N HIS A 83 2.91 -0.14 11.24
CA HIS A 83 1.78 0.72 11.59
C HIS A 83 1.53 1.79 10.52
N LEU A 84 2.59 2.31 9.93
CA LEU A 84 2.56 3.42 8.98
C LEU A 84 2.28 2.95 7.56
N SER A 85 2.89 1.83 7.16
CA SER A 85 2.84 1.29 5.78
C SER A 85 2.78 -0.24 5.83
N PRO A 86 1.61 -0.82 6.03
CA PRO A 86 1.45 -2.27 6.10
C PRO A 86 1.85 -2.95 4.78
N SER A 87 2.35 -4.18 4.89
CA SER A 87 2.75 -5.02 3.74
C SER A 87 1.86 -6.25 3.54
N ASN A 88 0.86 -6.44 4.40
CA ASN A 88 -0.07 -7.56 4.37
C ASN A 88 -1.03 -7.52 3.17
N ALA A 89 -1.88 -8.54 3.07
CA ALA A 89 -2.92 -8.63 2.04
C ALA A 89 -3.86 -7.42 2.06
N ILE A 90 -4.29 -7.00 0.87
CA ILE A 90 -5.29 -5.94 0.71
C ILE A 90 -6.67 -6.57 0.79
N MET A 91 -7.47 -6.11 1.76
CA MET A 91 -8.84 -6.58 1.94
C MET A 91 -9.81 -5.74 1.11
N MET A 92 -10.89 -6.36 0.60
CA MET A 92 -11.91 -5.69 -0.22
C MET A 92 -12.54 -4.50 0.51
N ASP A 93 -12.78 -4.61 1.81
CA ASP A 93 -13.38 -3.58 2.65
C ASP A 93 -12.41 -2.48 3.12
N SER A 94 -11.15 -2.53 2.65
CA SER A 94 -10.17 -1.47 2.88
C SER A 94 -10.29 -0.36 1.83
N ALA A 95 -9.84 0.85 2.17
CA ALA A 95 -9.80 1.97 1.21
C ALA A 95 -8.99 1.65 -0.06
N ALA A 96 -7.92 0.85 0.07
CA ALA A 96 -7.13 0.39 -1.05
C ALA A 96 -7.86 -0.67 -1.88
N GLY A 97 -8.56 -1.61 -1.23
CA GLY A 97 -9.36 -2.64 -1.92
C GLY A 97 -10.51 -2.02 -2.72
N GLU A 98 -11.25 -1.09 -2.12
CA GLU A 98 -12.31 -0.33 -2.81
C GLU A 98 -11.76 0.42 -4.05
N TYR A 99 -10.56 1.00 -3.91
CA TYR A 99 -9.90 1.68 -5.03
C TYR A 99 -9.50 0.70 -6.14
N LEU A 100 -8.84 -0.42 -5.81
CA LEU A 100 -8.40 -1.42 -6.78
C LEU A 100 -9.60 -2.03 -7.51
N HIS A 101 -10.68 -2.34 -6.80
CA HIS A 101 -11.93 -2.81 -7.40
C HIS A 101 -12.52 -1.80 -8.38
N LYS A 102 -12.55 -0.51 -8.01
CA LYS A 102 -12.98 0.57 -8.88
C LYS A 102 -12.11 0.72 -10.13
N MET A 103 -10.83 0.36 -10.04
CA MET A 103 -9.90 0.30 -11.18
C MET A 103 -10.10 -0.94 -12.06
N GLY A 104 -11.04 -1.83 -11.70
CA GLY A 104 -11.37 -3.03 -12.46
C GLY A 104 -10.51 -4.25 -12.11
N LEU A 105 -9.77 -4.21 -11.02
CA LEU A 105 -9.00 -5.37 -10.55
C LEU A 105 -9.92 -6.32 -9.77
N PRO A 106 -9.98 -7.62 -10.07
CA PRO A 106 -10.71 -8.59 -9.27
C PRO A 106 -10.01 -8.82 -7.92
N GLU A 107 -10.77 -9.22 -6.90
CA GLU A 107 -10.25 -9.37 -5.52
C GLU A 107 -9.09 -10.36 -5.43
N GLU A 108 -9.14 -11.44 -6.20
CA GLU A 108 -8.09 -12.47 -6.26
C GLU A 108 -6.73 -11.93 -6.73
N ASP A 109 -6.72 -10.79 -7.42
CA ASP A 109 -5.52 -10.13 -7.95
C ASP A 109 -5.04 -8.97 -7.06
N PHE A 110 -5.73 -8.67 -5.96
CA PHE A 110 -5.30 -7.58 -5.06
C PHE A 110 -3.94 -7.84 -4.42
N ASN A 111 -3.63 -9.09 -4.14
CA ASN A 111 -2.37 -9.48 -3.50
C ASN A 111 -2.12 -8.71 -2.20
N SER A 112 -0.97 -8.08 -2.08
CA SER A 112 -0.56 -7.35 -0.88
C SER A 112 -0.22 -5.89 -1.18
N TYR A 113 -0.17 -5.07 -0.15
CA TYR A 113 0.31 -3.68 -0.25
C TYR A 113 1.73 -3.60 -0.82
N ALA A 114 2.59 -4.58 -0.53
CA ALA A 114 3.94 -4.65 -1.07
C ALA A 114 3.97 -4.80 -2.60
N THR A 115 2.99 -5.50 -3.17
CA THR A 115 2.86 -5.67 -4.63
C THR A 115 2.53 -4.36 -5.34
N HIS A 116 1.73 -3.48 -4.70
CA HIS A 116 1.27 -2.21 -5.27
C HIS A 116 2.04 -0.99 -4.77
N ARG A 117 3.20 -1.16 -4.15
CA ARG A 117 4.00 -0.05 -3.59
C ARG A 117 4.48 0.98 -4.61
N GLY A 118 4.48 0.64 -5.89
CA GLY A 118 4.79 1.55 -7.00
C GLY A 118 3.58 2.35 -7.49
N ASP A 119 2.38 2.02 -7.02
CA ASP A 119 1.16 2.81 -7.24
C ASP A 119 0.91 3.72 -6.03
N HIS A 120 1.22 5.00 -6.18
CA HIS A 120 1.03 5.97 -5.09
C HIS A 120 -0.42 6.10 -4.65
N LEU A 121 -1.41 5.80 -5.51
CA LEU A 121 -2.82 5.86 -5.15
C LEU A 121 -3.22 4.70 -4.22
N THR A 122 -2.64 3.52 -4.40
CA THR A 122 -2.78 2.42 -3.43
C THR A 122 -1.96 2.72 -2.17
N ALA A 123 -0.71 3.17 -2.30
CA ALA A 123 0.18 3.43 -1.19
C ALA A 123 -0.36 4.49 -0.21
N GLN A 124 -0.95 5.58 -0.71
CA GLN A 124 -1.54 6.62 0.15
C GLN A 124 -2.78 6.12 0.90
N ARG A 125 -3.53 5.16 0.34
CA ARG A 125 -4.66 4.51 1.01
C ARG A 125 -4.21 3.46 2.02
N ALA A 126 -3.02 2.91 1.85
CA ALA A 126 -2.38 2.01 2.79
C ALA A 126 -1.81 2.73 4.01
N THR A 127 -1.49 4.02 3.88
CA THR A 127 -0.89 4.80 4.97
C THR A 127 -1.79 4.79 6.20
N PHE A 128 -1.24 4.31 7.32
CA PHE A 128 -1.97 4.09 8.58
C PHE A 128 -3.16 3.11 8.49
N ALA A 129 -3.22 2.23 7.50
CA ALA A 129 -4.32 1.27 7.35
C ALA A 129 -4.27 0.09 8.35
N ASN A 130 -3.27 0.03 9.22
CA ASN A 130 -3.15 -1.05 10.19
C ASN A 130 -4.34 -1.06 11.17
N PRO A 131 -5.10 -2.17 11.27
CA PRO A 131 -6.25 -2.26 12.17
C PRO A 131 -5.89 -2.22 13.66
N LYS A 132 -4.60 -2.37 13.98
CA LYS A 132 -4.09 -2.30 15.37
C LYS A 132 -3.63 -0.89 15.76
N LEU A 133 -3.69 0.08 14.86
CA LEU A 133 -3.29 1.45 15.14
C LEU A 133 -4.08 2.04 16.31
N LEU A 134 -3.38 2.78 17.16
CA LEU A 134 -3.94 3.52 18.29
C LEU A 134 -3.69 5.02 18.05
N ASN A 135 -4.71 5.72 17.59
CA ASN A 135 -4.67 7.17 17.46
C ASN A 135 -5.28 7.80 18.73
N GLU A 136 -4.48 8.49 19.53
CA GLU A 136 -4.92 9.09 20.79
C GLU A 136 -6.05 10.12 20.64
N MET A 137 -6.22 10.68 19.45
CA MET A 137 -7.32 11.57 19.13
C MET A 137 -8.68 10.87 19.02
N VAL A 138 -8.69 9.52 18.96
CA VAL A 138 -9.91 8.73 18.76
C VAL A 138 -10.18 7.90 20.00
N ARG A 139 -11.12 8.38 20.84
CA ARG A 139 -11.47 7.72 22.10
C ARG A 139 -12.89 7.21 22.10
N LYS A 140 -13.13 6.16 22.85
CA LYS A 140 -14.47 5.63 23.18
C LYS A 140 -15.11 6.49 24.27
N GLU A 141 -16.37 6.25 24.54
CA GLU A 141 -17.12 6.93 25.62
C GLU A 141 -16.48 6.69 27.00
N ASP A 142 -15.87 5.53 27.22
CA ASP A 142 -15.15 5.19 28.46
C ASP A 142 -13.76 5.85 28.57
N GLY A 143 -13.40 6.72 27.62
CA GLY A 143 -12.11 7.43 27.56
C GLY A 143 -10.95 6.62 26.99
N LYS A 144 -11.11 5.31 26.75
CA LYS A 144 -10.06 4.47 26.16
C LYS A 144 -9.87 4.77 24.69
N ILE A 145 -8.64 4.65 24.19
CA ILE A 145 -8.34 4.82 22.77
C ILE A 145 -9.07 3.74 21.97
N LYS A 146 -9.72 4.14 20.89
CA LYS A 146 -10.37 3.20 19.96
C LYS A 146 -9.33 2.70 18.96
N GLN A 147 -9.12 1.40 18.94
CA GLN A 147 -8.20 0.74 18.01
C GLN A 147 -8.77 0.74 16.59
N GLY A 148 -7.89 0.91 15.60
CA GLY A 148 -8.21 0.85 14.18
C GLY A 148 -7.54 1.98 13.38
N SER A 149 -7.61 1.86 12.06
CA SER A 149 -7.20 2.93 11.12
C SER A 149 -8.23 4.06 11.12
N LEU A 150 -8.29 4.82 12.21
CA LEU A 150 -9.31 5.84 12.45
C LEU A 150 -8.67 7.21 12.70
N ALA A 151 -9.35 8.25 12.23
CA ALA A 151 -9.02 9.63 12.54
C ALA A 151 -10.29 10.43 12.90
N ARG A 152 -10.07 11.54 13.59
CA ARG A 152 -11.13 12.48 13.95
C ARG A 152 -11.01 13.74 13.10
N ILE A 153 -12.09 14.07 12.40
CA ILE A 153 -12.16 15.27 11.56
C ILE A 153 -12.61 16.45 12.44
N GLU A 154 -11.81 17.49 12.46
CA GLU A 154 -12.11 18.74 13.19
C GLU A 154 -12.56 19.85 12.22
N PRO A 155 -13.44 20.77 12.64
CA PRO A 155 -14.00 20.96 13.99
C PRO A 155 -15.22 20.09 14.32
N GLU A 156 -15.70 19.26 13.38
CA GLU A 156 -16.96 18.52 13.53
C GLU A 156 -16.86 17.38 14.57
N GLY A 157 -15.66 16.96 14.94
CA GLY A 157 -15.44 15.86 15.87
C GLY A 157 -15.83 14.48 15.30
N LYS A 158 -16.06 14.39 13.98
CA LYS A 158 -16.49 13.15 13.31
C LYS A 158 -15.34 12.16 13.22
N VAL A 159 -15.55 10.93 13.69
CA VAL A 159 -14.60 9.81 13.56
C VAL A 159 -14.91 9.02 12.31
N THR A 160 -13.89 8.84 11.45
CA THR A 160 -13.98 8.09 10.18
C THR A 160 -12.76 7.19 10.02
N ARG A 161 -12.73 6.41 8.94
CA ARG A 161 -11.48 5.75 8.51
C ARG A 161 -10.42 6.82 8.21
N MET A 162 -9.16 6.50 8.47
CA MET A 162 -8.03 7.42 8.28
C MET A 162 -8.01 8.04 6.88
N TRP A 163 -8.21 7.21 5.85
CA TRP A 163 -8.21 7.68 4.46
C TRP A 163 -9.32 8.72 4.18
N GLU A 164 -10.54 8.50 4.66
CA GLU A 164 -11.65 9.44 4.48
C GLU A 164 -11.39 10.79 5.17
N ALA A 165 -10.72 10.76 6.32
CA ALA A 165 -10.29 11.99 6.98
C ALA A 165 -9.23 12.72 6.15
N ILE A 166 -8.27 11.99 5.59
CA ILE A 166 -7.25 12.56 4.69
C ILE A 166 -7.92 13.21 3.47
N GLU A 167 -8.83 12.53 2.79
CA GLU A 167 -9.58 13.07 1.64
C GLU A 167 -10.32 14.38 2.02
N THR A 168 -11.03 14.36 3.15
CA THR A 168 -11.75 15.54 3.64
C THR A 168 -10.82 16.73 3.86
N TYR A 169 -9.66 16.52 4.48
CA TYR A 169 -8.69 17.59 4.70
C TYR A 169 -7.98 18.03 3.41
N MET A 170 -7.76 17.13 2.46
CA MET A 170 -7.23 17.47 1.13
C MET A 170 -8.21 18.39 0.37
N GLU A 171 -9.51 18.08 0.37
CA GLU A 171 -10.55 18.92 -0.23
C GLU A 171 -10.58 20.33 0.40
N ARG A 172 -10.39 20.40 1.72
CA ARG A 172 -10.29 21.68 2.46
C ARG A 172 -8.95 22.40 2.28
N LYS A 173 -7.99 21.78 1.57
CA LYS A 173 -6.60 22.27 1.44
C LYS A 173 -5.95 22.55 2.81
N GLN A 174 -6.31 21.77 3.81
CA GLN A 174 -5.81 21.88 5.17
C GLN A 174 -4.52 21.09 5.32
N PRO A 175 -3.39 21.73 5.66
CA PRO A 175 -2.15 21.02 5.95
C PRO A 175 -2.29 20.13 7.18
N LEU A 176 -1.68 18.95 7.14
CA LEU A 176 -1.73 17.94 8.20
C LEU A 176 -0.38 17.69 8.82
N ILE A 177 -0.38 17.29 10.09
CA ILE A 177 0.79 16.83 10.83
C ILE A 177 0.45 15.53 11.55
N ILE A 178 1.46 14.70 11.76
CA ILE A 178 1.41 13.50 12.59
C ILE A 178 2.42 13.69 13.71
N ILE A 179 2.00 13.41 14.92
CA ILE A 179 2.77 13.58 16.16
C ILE A 179 2.97 12.23 16.81
#